data_4a441ec7ae3236d8ba203a9b2f1bdcaf
#
_entry.id   4a441ec7ae3236d8ba203a9b2f1bdcaf
#
_cell.length_a   1.000
_cell.length_b   1.000
_cell.length_c   1.000
_cell.angle_alpha   90.00
_cell.angle_beta   90.00
_cell.angle_gamma   90.00
#
_symmetry.space_group_name_H-M   'P 1'
#
loop_
_entity.id
_entity.type
_entity.pdbx_description
1 polymer ?
#
loop_
_entity_poly.entity_id
_entity_poly.type
_entity_poly.pdbx_seq_one_letter_code
_entity_poly.pdbx_strand_id
1 'polypeptide(L)'
;LIQNLVSYLVQTRKFTVLDREYLNHMNSELNIITTNQTNIEEIVKLGQKLFSDYIMVGTLQKLFTEEKTIKIKNSNNSVSSKKAFIEFSYRIIDVPTSQIMFSDDYTGVFDIEEKDIVSLEGYIIEKASLEIGSTILNAIYPLRLEKISGDTAYIGQGGLEIVIGEEFTIIELGEKIKDSYTNEYIGREQKEVGKLQITQVSAKLSSGKIFQQSYNL
;
A
#
# COMPACT_ATOMS: atom_id res chain seq x y z
N LEU A 1 1.57 -0.32 14.29
CA LEU A 1 1.74 -0.31 12.83
C LEU A 1 1.17 -1.59 12.20
N ILE A 2 1.67 -2.78 12.55
CA ILE A 2 1.26 -4.06 11.94
C ILE A 2 -0.25 -4.28 12.05
N GLN A 3 -0.86 -4.09 13.22
CA GLN A 3 -2.31 -4.28 13.41
C GLN A 3 -3.14 -3.34 12.52
N ASN A 4 -2.74 -2.06 12.41
CA ASN A 4 -3.42 -1.10 11.54
C ASN A 4 -3.28 -1.47 10.06
N LEU A 5 -2.09 -1.92 9.66
CA LEU A 5 -1.83 -2.39 8.30
C LEU A 5 -2.67 -3.65 7.98
N VAL A 6 -2.73 -4.62 8.89
CA VAL A 6 -3.61 -5.80 8.75
C VAL A 6 -5.06 -5.38 8.60
N SER A 7 -5.55 -4.49 9.49
CA SER A 7 -6.92 -3.99 9.41
C SER A 7 -7.21 -3.32 8.07
N TYR A 8 -6.30 -2.48 7.59
CA TYR A 8 -6.42 -1.83 6.29
C TYR A 8 -6.50 -2.87 5.16
N LEU A 9 -5.52 -3.78 5.07
CA LEU A 9 -5.46 -4.79 4.00
C LEU A 9 -6.72 -5.67 3.96
N VAL A 10 -7.24 -6.09 5.12
CA VAL A 10 -8.49 -6.85 5.23
C VAL A 10 -9.69 -6.03 4.76
N GLN A 11 -9.74 -4.74 5.09
CA GLN A 11 -10.83 -3.85 4.67
C GLN A 11 -10.87 -3.62 3.16
N THR A 12 -9.73 -3.69 2.45
CA THR A 12 -9.69 -3.64 0.99
C THR A 12 -10.41 -4.83 0.33
N ARG A 13 -10.65 -5.91 1.09
CA ARG A 13 -11.27 -7.17 0.64
C ARG A 13 -10.56 -7.87 -0.52
N LYS A 14 -9.32 -7.49 -0.77
CA LYS A 14 -8.40 -8.16 -1.71
C LYS A 14 -7.52 -9.19 -1.02
N PHE A 15 -7.31 -9.04 0.30
CA PHE A 15 -6.46 -9.91 1.09
C PHE A 15 -7.26 -10.67 2.14
N THR A 16 -6.88 -11.92 2.33
CA THR A 16 -7.18 -12.71 3.54
C THR A 16 -5.90 -12.78 4.34
N VAL A 17 -5.84 -12.07 5.46
CA VAL A 17 -4.63 -11.96 6.27
C VAL A 17 -4.67 -12.99 7.41
N LEU A 18 -3.60 -13.76 7.56
CA LEU A 18 -3.44 -14.69 8.67
C LEU A 18 -3.01 -13.92 9.92
N ASP A 19 -3.71 -14.17 11.03
CA ASP A 19 -3.41 -13.53 12.30
C ASP A 19 -2.10 -14.06 12.90
N ARG A 20 -1.23 -13.14 13.31
CA ARG A 20 0.05 -13.46 13.92
C ARG A 20 -0.09 -14.13 15.28
N GLU A 21 -1.13 -13.82 16.06
CA GLU A 21 -1.38 -14.49 17.35
C GLU A 21 -1.68 -15.97 17.16
N TYR A 22 -2.47 -16.31 16.14
CA TYR A 22 -2.70 -17.69 15.72
C TYR A 22 -1.40 -18.39 15.31
N LEU A 23 -0.52 -17.67 14.60
CA LEU A 23 0.80 -18.18 14.21
C LEU A 23 1.71 -18.44 15.41
N ASN A 24 1.67 -17.61 16.45
CA ASN A 24 2.46 -17.82 17.66
C ASN A 24 2.06 -19.10 18.41
N HIS A 25 0.77 -19.43 18.45
CA HIS A 25 0.31 -20.71 18.99
C HIS A 25 0.80 -21.91 18.17
N MET A 26 0.79 -21.81 16.84
CA MET A 26 1.37 -22.84 15.97
C MET A 26 2.90 -22.90 16.05
N ASN A 27 3.58 -21.77 16.17
CA ASN A 27 5.05 -21.68 16.22
C ASN A 27 5.62 -22.26 17.53
N SER A 28 4.88 -22.24 18.63
CA SER A 28 5.29 -22.93 19.88
C SER A 28 5.43 -24.44 19.68
N GLU A 29 4.69 -25.01 18.73
CA GLU A 29 4.80 -26.43 18.34
C GLU A 29 5.90 -26.67 17.27
N LEU A 30 6.28 -25.63 16.52
CA LEU A 30 7.19 -25.74 15.37
C LEU A 30 8.62 -25.31 15.66
N ASN A 31 8.96 -24.87 16.88
CA ASN A 31 10.30 -24.38 17.27
C ASN A 31 10.92 -23.34 16.31
N ILE A 32 10.09 -22.51 15.68
CA ILE A 32 10.57 -21.47 14.75
C ILE A 32 10.92 -20.23 15.57
N ILE A 33 12.21 -20.04 15.82
CA ILE A 33 12.75 -18.82 16.43
C ILE A 33 12.82 -17.76 15.34
N THR A 34 11.88 -16.80 15.32
CA THR A 34 11.98 -15.60 14.48
C THR A 34 12.97 -14.64 15.12
N THR A 35 14.24 -14.77 14.80
CA THR A 35 15.25 -13.74 15.09
C THR A 35 15.25 -12.70 13.96
N ASN A 36 15.78 -11.49 14.23
CA ASN A 36 15.90 -10.41 13.24
C ASN A 36 16.80 -10.76 12.01
N GLN A 37 17.32 -11.98 11.94
CA GLN A 37 18.17 -12.50 10.87
C GLN A 37 17.56 -13.75 10.19
N THR A 38 16.24 -13.90 10.22
CA THR A 38 15.58 -15.07 9.62
C THR A 38 15.87 -15.15 8.13
N ASN A 39 16.46 -16.27 7.69
CA ASN A 39 16.76 -16.53 6.30
C ASN A 39 15.45 -16.59 5.47
N ILE A 40 15.48 -16.05 4.24
CA ILE A 40 14.33 -16.08 3.30
C ILE A 40 13.80 -17.50 3.13
N GLU A 41 14.66 -18.53 3.07
CA GLU A 41 14.23 -19.93 2.97
C GLU A 41 13.36 -20.40 4.14
N GLU A 42 13.65 -19.96 5.36
CA GLU A 42 12.86 -20.30 6.53
C GLU A 42 11.50 -19.60 6.51
N ILE A 43 11.48 -18.33 6.08
CA ILE A 43 10.27 -17.55 5.87
C ILE A 43 9.36 -18.19 4.83
N VAL A 44 9.93 -18.63 3.70
CA VAL A 44 9.20 -19.31 2.63
C VAL A 44 8.65 -20.65 3.12
N LYS A 45 9.45 -21.45 3.84
CA LYS A 45 8.98 -22.72 4.44
C LYS A 45 7.79 -22.50 5.40
N LEU A 46 7.83 -21.41 6.17
CA LEU A 46 6.70 -21.03 7.03
C LEU A 46 5.47 -20.70 6.17
N GLY A 47 5.61 -19.89 5.14
CA GLY A 47 4.52 -19.55 4.22
C GLY A 47 3.91 -20.78 3.56
N GLN A 48 4.73 -21.70 3.09
CA GLN A 48 4.25 -22.96 2.51
C GLN A 48 3.46 -23.81 3.51
N LYS A 49 3.90 -23.90 4.76
CA LYS A 49 3.18 -24.61 5.83
C LYS A 49 1.82 -23.96 6.15
N LEU A 50 1.74 -22.65 5.98
CA LEU A 50 0.53 -21.86 6.25
C LEU A 50 -0.37 -21.71 5.03
N PHE A 51 0.02 -22.26 3.89
CA PHE A 51 -0.69 -22.11 2.60
C PHE A 51 -0.94 -20.63 2.24
N SER A 52 0.03 -19.77 2.55
CA SER A 52 -0.03 -18.35 2.19
C SER A 52 0.61 -18.11 0.83
N ASP A 53 0.01 -17.21 0.04
CA ASP A 53 0.56 -16.78 -1.26
C ASP A 53 1.72 -15.81 -1.07
N TYR A 54 1.63 -14.95 -0.05
CA TYR A 54 2.60 -13.90 0.23
C TYR A 54 2.98 -13.86 1.71
N ILE A 55 4.21 -13.46 1.97
CA ILE A 55 4.66 -13.09 3.32
C ILE A 55 5.25 -11.68 3.26
N MET A 56 4.80 -10.82 4.17
CA MET A 56 5.41 -9.52 4.40
C MET A 56 6.37 -9.58 5.59
N VAL A 57 7.58 -9.08 5.38
CA VAL A 57 8.59 -8.87 6.43
C VAL A 57 8.95 -7.40 6.46
N GLY A 58 8.94 -6.79 7.64
CA GLY A 58 9.27 -5.38 7.78
C GLY A 58 9.95 -5.05 9.10
N THR A 59 10.71 -3.96 9.09
CA THR A 59 11.45 -3.44 10.23
C THR A 59 11.18 -1.96 10.39
N LEU A 60 10.69 -1.57 11.57
CA LEU A 60 10.62 -0.17 11.97
C LEU A 60 12.04 0.32 12.31
N GLN A 61 12.56 1.24 11.50
CA GLN A 61 13.91 1.76 11.66
C GLN A 61 13.94 2.96 12.58
N LYS A 62 12.99 3.89 12.40
CA LYS A 62 12.91 5.10 13.21
C LYS A 62 11.46 5.50 13.45
N LEU A 63 11.21 6.02 14.63
CA LEU A 63 9.98 6.69 15.01
C LEU A 63 10.32 7.74 16.06
N PHE A 64 10.23 9.02 15.70
CA PHE A 64 10.53 10.12 16.61
C PHE A 64 9.77 11.39 16.25
N THR A 65 9.77 12.35 17.15
CA THR A 65 9.16 13.67 16.94
C THR A 65 10.20 14.77 17.16
N GLU A 66 10.11 15.83 16.35
CA GLU A 66 10.87 17.05 16.52
C GLU A 66 9.93 18.22 16.76
N GLU A 67 10.27 19.08 17.72
CA GLU A 67 9.57 20.32 17.98
C GLU A 67 10.53 21.50 17.73
N LYS A 68 10.10 22.44 16.87
CA LYS A 68 10.84 23.68 16.59
C LYS A 68 10.01 24.87 17.02
N THR A 69 10.52 25.64 17.98
CA THR A 69 9.94 26.92 18.38
C THR A 69 10.72 28.06 17.73
N ILE A 70 10.05 28.83 16.89
CA ILE A 70 10.62 30.01 16.22
C ILE A 70 10.05 31.25 16.92
N LYS A 71 10.93 32.05 17.54
CA LYS A 71 10.57 33.36 18.06
C LYS A 71 10.44 34.37 16.92
N ILE A 72 9.30 35.05 16.82
CA ILE A 72 9.09 36.08 15.81
C ILE A 72 9.90 37.32 16.25
N LYS A 73 10.83 37.75 15.37
CA LYS A 73 11.64 38.96 15.61
C LYS A 73 10.71 40.16 15.84
N ASN A 74 10.95 40.89 16.94
CA ASN A 74 10.17 42.05 17.36
C ASN A 74 8.74 41.76 17.88
N SER A 75 8.46 40.56 18.30
CA SER A 75 7.20 40.15 18.94
C SER A 75 7.49 39.24 20.14
N ASN A 76 6.65 39.29 21.16
CA ASN A 76 6.69 38.32 22.26
C ASN A 76 6.05 36.97 21.87
N ASN A 77 5.63 36.81 20.59
CA ASN A 77 4.99 35.61 20.11
C ASN A 77 6.02 34.63 19.60
N SER A 78 5.81 33.36 19.87
CA SER A 78 6.54 32.23 19.29
C SER A 78 5.58 31.35 18.50
N VAL A 79 6.04 30.80 17.38
CA VAL A 79 5.34 29.78 16.63
C VAL A 79 6.05 28.45 16.88
N SER A 80 5.32 27.48 17.43
CA SER A 80 5.81 26.11 17.57
C SER A 80 5.31 25.26 16.43
N SER A 81 6.22 24.52 15.80
CA SER A 81 5.93 23.54 14.78
C SER A 81 6.45 22.19 15.25
N LYS A 82 5.58 21.19 15.28
CA LYS A 82 5.92 19.84 15.68
C LYS A 82 5.79 18.90 14.48
N LYS A 83 6.83 18.12 14.24
CA LYS A 83 6.87 17.12 13.15
C LYS A 83 7.12 15.75 13.71
N ALA A 84 6.52 14.77 13.07
CA ALA A 84 6.76 13.37 13.37
C ALA A 84 7.40 12.67 12.17
N PHE A 85 8.31 11.76 12.45
CA PHE A 85 9.09 11.03 11.46
C PHE A 85 8.94 9.54 11.71
N ILE A 86 8.73 8.78 10.64
CA ILE A 86 8.73 7.33 10.67
C ILE A 86 9.52 6.81 9.47
N GLU A 87 10.41 5.83 9.72
CA GLU A 87 11.10 5.08 8.67
C GLU A 87 10.80 3.59 8.88
N PHE A 88 10.29 2.95 7.84
CA PHE A 88 9.90 1.55 7.86
C PHE A 88 10.29 0.86 6.56
N SER A 89 11.22 -0.09 6.64
CA SER A 89 11.61 -0.92 5.50
C SER A 89 10.78 -2.20 5.48
N TYR A 90 10.31 -2.59 4.29
CA TYR A 90 9.55 -3.84 4.16
C TYR A 90 9.75 -4.49 2.79
N ARG A 91 9.47 -5.78 2.75
CA ARG A 91 9.49 -6.59 1.53
C ARG A 91 8.35 -7.60 1.54
N ILE A 92 7.85 -7.90 0.35
CA ILE A 92 6.84 -8.92 0.11
C ILE A 92 7.48 -10.05 -0.66
N ILE A 93 7.38 -11.26 -0.12
CA ILE A 93 7.92 -12.48 -0.68
C ILE A 93 6.75 -13.27 -1.26
N ASP A 94 6.84 -13.60 -2.54
CA ASP A 94 5.97 -14.57 -3.20
C ASP A 94 6.39 -15.97 -2.75
N VAL A 95 5.51 -16.67 -2.04
CA VAL A 95 5.83 -17.97 -1.44
C VAL A 95 6.01 -19.08 -2.47
N PRO A 96 5.14 -19.19 -3.51
CA PRO A 96 5.30 -20.18 -4.56
C PRO A 96 6.64 -20.09 -5.30
N THR A 97 7.12 -18.88 -5.62
CA THR A 97 8.36 -18.69 -6.37
C THR A 97 9.58 -18.47 -5.49
N SER A 98 9.39 -18.24 -4.19
CA SER A 98 10.45 -17.89 -3.23
C SER A 98 11.20 -16.59 -3.58
N GLN A 99 10.58 -15.71 -4.34
CA GLN A 99 11.18 -14.46 -4.82
C GLN A 99 10.65 -13.25 -4.05
N ILE A 100 11.49 -12.23 -3.89
CA ILE A 100 11.04 -10.93 -3.42
C ILE A 100 10.28 -10.27 -4.58
N MET A 101 8.97 -10.18 -4.41
CA MET A 101 8.08 -9.56 -5.40
C MET A 101 8.13 -8.04 -5.33
N PHE A 102 8.24 -7.49 -4.12
CA PHE A 102 8.22 -6.07 -3.85
C PHE A 102 9.04 -5.73 -2.62
N SER A 103 9.78 -4.61 -2.65
CA SER A 103 10.52 -4.07 -1.50
C SER A 103 10.48 -2.56 -1.56
N ASP A 104 10.29 -1.91 -0.40
CA ASP A 104 10.23 -0.47 -0.29
C ASP A 104 10.76 0.00 1.07
N ASP A 105 11.33 1.21 1.09
CA ASP A 105 11.76 1.94 2.27
C ASP A 105 10.87 3.17 2.45
N TYR A 106 9.81 3.00 3.24
CA TYR A 106 8.86 4.05 3.52
C TYR A 106 9.44 5.08 4.48
N THR A 107 9.34 6.36 4.12
CA THR A 107 9.66 7.51 4.98
C THR A 107 8.47 8.44 5.05
N GLY A 108 7.85 8.54 6.22
CA GLY A 108 6.75 9.46 6.50
C GLY A 108 7.21 10.67 7.32
N VAL A 109 6.76 11.85 6.92
CA VAL A 109 6.94 13.11 7.66
C VAL A 109 5.59 13.78 7.80
N PHE A 110 5.13 13.95 9.04
CA PHE A 110 3.80 14.48 9.34
C PHE A 110 3.90 15.75 10.16
N ASP A 111 3.24 16.81 9.71
CA ASP A 111 3.03 18.01 10.50
C ASP A 111 1.93 17.75 11.55
N ILE A 112 2.18 18.16 12.78
CA ILE A 112 1.32 17.88 13.92
C ILE A 112 0.69 19.17 14.41
N GLU A 113 -0.63 19.25 14.35
CA GLU A 113 -1.42 20.30 14.96
C GLU A 113 -1.91 19.83 16.33
N GLU A 114 -1.58 20.60 17.38
CA GLU A 114 -1.81 20.18 18.79
C GLU A 114 -3.28 19.97 19.18
N LYS A 115 -4.25 20.39 18.37
CA LYS A 115 -5.64 20.53 18.81
C LYS A 115 -6.46 19.25 18.85
N ASP A 116 -6.07 18.20 18.11
CA ASP A 116 -6.95 17.05 17.86
C ASP A 116 -6.32 15.66 18.12
N ILE A 117 -5.12 15.57 18.68
CA ILE A 117 -4.39 14.31 18.76
C ILE A 117 -4.36 13.77 20.18
N VAL A 118 -5.19 12.76 20.45
CA VAL A 118 -5.20 12.01 21.73
C VAL A 118 -3.90 11.22 21.93
N SER A 119 -3.31 10.72 20.84
CA SER A 119 -2.02 10.04 20.80
C SER A 119 -1.31 10.34 19.51
N LEU A 120 -0.16 11.00 19.61
CA LEU A 120 0.70 11.31 18.48
C LEU A 120 1.19 10.07 17.76
N GLU A 121 1.66 9.08 18.52
CA GLU A 121 2.13 7.81 17.98
C GLU A 121 1.01 7.07 17.24
N GLY A 122 -0.21 7.09 17.78
CA GLY A 122 -1.39 6.50 17.13
C GLY A 122 -1.67 7.12 15.77
N TYR A 123 -1.63 8.45 15.68
CA TYR A 123 -1.84 9.19 14.43
C TYR A 123 -0.81 8.85 13.36
N ILE A 124 0.48 8.86 13.72
CA ILE A 124 1.59 8.54 12.78
C ILE A 124 1.44 7.11 12.28
N ILE A 125 1.20 6.17 13.21
CA ILE A 125 1.04 4.76 12.89
C ILE A 125 -0.16 4.54 11.95
N GLU A 126 -1.27 5.22 12.19
CA GLU A 126 -2.45 5.13 11.33
C GLU A 126 -2.13 5.64 9.92
N LYS A 127 -1.58 6.84 9.77
CA LYS A 127 -1.23 7.43 8.48
C LYS A 127 -0.23 6.57 7.71
N ALA A 128 0.87 6.17 8.35
CA ALA A 128 1.86 5.31 7.74
C ALA A 128 1.27 3.96 7.31
N SER A 129 0.37 3.37 8.10
CA SER A 129 -0.29 2.11 7.74
C SER A 129 -1.19 2.24 6.52
N LEU A 130 -1.89 3.37 6.37
CA LEU A 130 -2.72 3.64 5.19
C LEU A 130 -1.84 3.76 3.93
N GLU A 131 -0.78 4.55 3.99
CA GLU A 131 0.11 4.78 2.83
C GLU A 131 0.87 3.51 2.42
N ILE A 132 1.43 2.78 3.39
CA ILE A 132 2.11 1.49 3.14
C ILE A 132 1.10 0.47 2.58
N GLY A 133 -0.09 0.40 3.18
CA GLY A 133 -1.14 -0.53 2.75
C GLY A 133 -1.62 -0.26 1.32
N SER A 134 -1.81 1.01 0.96
CA SER A 134 -2.15 1.44 -0.40
C SER A 134 -1.05 1.06 -1.40
N THR A 135 0.21 1.28 -1.04
CA THR A 135 1.37 0.89 -1.86
C THR A 135 1.39 -0.63 -2.09
N ILE A 136 1.18 -1.43 -1.05
CA ILE A 136 1.11 -2.90 -1.15
C ILE A 136 -0.08 -3.34 -2.02
N LEU A 137 -1.25 -2.75 -1.80
CA LEU A 137 -2.44 -3.06 -2.59
C LEU A 137 -2.18 -2.81 -4.08
N ASN A 138 -1.63 -1.65 -4.42
CA ASN A 138 -1.36 -1.28 -5.81
C ASN A 138 -0.24 -2.10 -6.45
N ALA A 139 0.75 -2.56 -5.67
CA ALA A 139 1.81 -3.43 -6.15
C ALA A 139 1.30 -4.84 -6.50
N ILE A 140 0.38 -5.40 -5.68
CA ILE A 140 -0.14 -6.76 -5.86
C ILE A 140 -1.39 -6.77 -6.74
N TYR A 141 -2.29 -5.82 -6.53
CA TYR A 141 -3.57 -5.68 -7.22
C TYR A 141 -3.73 -4.29 -7.84
N PRO A 142 -2.96 -3.96 -8.90
CA PRO A 142 -3.10 -2.65 -9.57
C PRO A 142 -4.52 -2.46 -10.08
N LEU A 143 -4.98 -1.21 -10.10
CA LEU A 143 -6.31 -0.85 -10.60
C LEU A 143 -6.49 -1.31 -12.04
N ARG A 144 -7.61 -1.97 -12.29
CA ARG A 144 -7.99 -2.45 -13.63
C ARG A 144 -9.46 -2.18 -13.90
N LEU A 145 -9.75 -1.89 -15.15
CA LEU A 145 -11.11 -1.92 -15.66
C LEU A 145 -11.51 -3.38 -15.86
N GLU A 146 -12.54 -3.80 -15.13
CA GLU A 146 -13.08 -5.16 -15.22
C GLU A 146 -14.15 -5.25 -16.31
N LYS A 147 -14.87 -4.15 -16.57
CA LYS A 147 -15.93 -4.09 -17.55
C LYS A 147 -16.18 -2.66 -18.01
N ILE A 148 -16.54 -2.52 -19.27
CA ILE A 148 -17.09 -1.30 -19.88
C ILE A 148 -18.48 -1.61 -20.41
N SER A 149 -19.45 -0.73 -20.14
CA SER A 149 -20.83 -0.83 -20.64
C SER A 149 -21.33 0.55 -21.05
N GLY A 150 -21.33 0.83 -22.35
CA GLY A 150 -21.57 2.16 -22.87
C GLY A 150 -20.51 3.16 -22.40
N ASP A 151 -20.93 4.22 -21.74
CA ASP A 151 -20.06 5.23 -21.15
C ASP A 151 -19.66 4.95 -19.68
N THR A 152 -20.06 3.81 -19.14
CA THR A 152 -19.78 3.41 -17.76
C THR A 152 -18.70 2.35 -17.70
N ALA A 153 -17.67 2.61 -16.90
CA ALA A 153 -16.61 1.65 -16.60
C ALA A 153 -16.67 1.18 -15.14
N TYR A 154 -16.28 -0.07 -14.92
CA TYR A 154 -16.25 -0.71 -13.62
C TYR A 154 -14.82 -1.08 -13.25
N ILE A 155 -14.39 -0.68 -12.04
CA ILE A 155 -13.09 -0.99 -11.44
C ILE A 155 -13.29 -2.03 -10.35
N GLY A 156 -12.49 -3.08 -10.34
CA GLY A 156 -12.55 -4.17 -9.37
C GLY A 156 -12.05 -3.81 -7.96
N GLN A 157 -12.02 -2.53 -7.62
CA GLN A 157 -11.67 -2.02 -6.30
C GLN A 157 -12.69 -0.96 -5.86
N GLY A 158 -12.78 -0.73 -4.56
CA GLY A 158 -13.67 0.24 -3.95
C GLY A 158 -13.30 0.50 -2.50
N GLY A 159 -14.27 0.91 -1.68
CA GLY A 159 -14.04 1.10 -0.26
C GLY A 159 -13.20 2.34 0.05
N LEU A 160 -12.05 2.15 0.70
CA LEU A 160 -11.19 3.24 1.19
C LEU A 160 -10.29 3.86 0.12
N GLU A 161 -10.04 3.13 -0.99
CA GLU A 161 -9.04 3.51 -1.98
C GLU A 161 -9.58 4.43 -3.08
N ILE A 162 -10.87 4.42 -3.29
CA ILE A 162 -11.50 5.16 -4.38
C ILE A 162 -12.58 6.06 -3.82
N VAL A 163 -12.57 7.33 -4.24
CA VAL A 163 -13.50 8.35 -3.77
C VAL A 163 -14.43 8.79 -4.92
N ILE A 164 -15.70 9.04 -4.60
CA ILE A 164 -16.65 9.60 -5.58
C ILE A 164 -16.14 10.98 -6.03
N GLY A 165 -16.14 11.20 -7.35
CA GLY A 165 -15.64 12.41 -7.99
C GLY A 165 -14.15 12.33 -8.38
N GLU A 166 -13.43 11.32 -7.94
CA GLU A 166 -12.02 11.09 -8.32
C GLU A 166 -11.92 10.77 -9.81
N GLU A 167 -10.83 11.22 -10.44
CA GLU A 167 -10.58 11.04 -11.85
C GLU A 167 -9.39 10.12 -12.09
N PHE A 168 -9.55 9.18 -13.00
CA PHE A 168 -8.50 8.25 -13.44
C PHE A 168 -8.26 8.35 -14.93
N THR A 169 -7.01 8.22 -15.34
CA THR A 169 -6.64 8.06 -16.74
C THR A 169 -6.78 6.58 -17.13
N ILE A 170 -7.50 6.33 -18.22
CA ILE A 170 -7.62 4.98 -18.80
C ILE A 170 -6.46 4.75 -19.75
N ILE A 171 -5.69 3.70 -19.48
CA ILE A 171 -4.54 3.31 -20.27
C ILE A 171 -4.80 1.96 -20.92
N GLU A 172 -4.68 1.90 -22.23
CA GLU A 172 -4.62 0.67 -23.00
C GLU A 172 -3.19 0.13 -22.99
N LEU A 173 -3.05 -1.16 -22.67
CA LEU A 173 -1.76 -1.85 -22.70
C LEU A 173 -1.55 -2.51 -24.04
N GLY A 174 -0.62 -1.99 -24.83
CA GLY A 174 -0.22 -2.50 -26.12
C GLY A 174 0.75 -3.69 -26.05
N GLU A 175 1.67 -3.76 -27.00
CA GLU A 175 2.63 -4.85 -27.15
C GLU A 175 3.63 -4.93 -25.99
N LYS A 176 4.14 -6.13 -25.74
CA LYS A 176 5.21 -6.37 -24.75
C LYS A 176 6.53 -5.80 -25.27
N ILE A 177 7.17 -4.98 -24.48
CA ILE A 177 8.50 -4.46 -24.76
C ILE A 177 9.53 -5.35 -24.08
N LYS A 178 10.56 -5.74 -24.83
CA LYS A 178 11.66 -6.55 -24.35
C LYS A 178 12.96 -5.76 -24.42
N ASP A 179 13.84 -5.98 -23.46
CA ASP A 179 15.21 -5.48 -23.51
C ASP A 179 15.95 -6.08 -24.68
N SER A 180 16.63 -5.23 -25.46
CA SER A 180 17.31 -5.67 -26.69
C SER A 180 18.56 -6.50 -26.44
N TYR A 181 19.15 -6.45 -25.23
CA TYR A 181 20.35 -7.19 -24.86
C TYR A 181 20.03 -8.50 -24.16
N THR A 182 19.10 -8.47 -23.20
CA THR A 182 18.77 -9.63 -22.36
C THR A 182 17.58 -10.42 -22.87
N ASN A 183 16.77 -9.85 -23.81
CA ASN A 183 15.50 -10.37 -24.27
C ASN A 183 14.45 -10.55 -23.14
N GLU A 184 14.71 -9.98 -21.98
CA GLU A 184 13.80 -9.99 -20.85
C GLU A 184 12.64 -9.03 -21.05
N TYR A 185 11.50 -9.34 -20.45
CA TYR A 185 10.32 -8.48 -20.45
C TYR A 185 10.57 -7.26 -19.54
N ILE A 186 10.49 -6.05 -20.13
CA ILE A 186 10.69 -4.80 -19.40
C ILE A 186 9.42 -3.95 -19.26
N GLY A 187 8.33 -4.29 -19.98
CA GLY A 187 7.09 -3.55 -19.88
C GLY A 187 6.16 -3.76 -21.06
N ARG A 188 5.14 -2.94 -21.13
CA ARG A 188 4.21 -2.84 -22.25
C ARG A 188 4.11 -1.41 -22.75
N GLU A 189 3.84 -1.27 -24.01
CA GLU A 189 3.39 -0.01 -24.58
C GLU A 189 2.14 0.48 -23.83
N GLN A 190 2.09 1.78 -23.54
CA GLN A 190 0.99 2.42 -22.82
C GLN A 190 0.42 3.54 -23.66
N LYS A 191 -0.88 3.52 -23.87
CA LYS A 191 -1.60 4.55 -24.61
C LYS A 191 -2.77 5.06 -23.79
N GLU A 192 -2.81 6.37 -23.57
CA GLU A 192 -3.98 6.99 -22.96
C GLU A 192 -5.15 6.95 -23.96
N VAL A 193 -6.27 6.37 -23.54
CA VAL A 193 -7.46 6.18 -24.38
C VAL A 193 -8.69 6.91 -23.84
N GLY A 194 -8.62 7.44 -22.62
CA GLY A 194 -9.72 8.20 -22.05
C GLY A 194 -9.50 8.56 -20.59
N LYS A 195 -10.52 9.17 -20.00
CA LYS A 195 -10.58 9.47 -18.56
C LYS A 195 -11.88 8.95 -17.98
N LEU A 196 -11.83 8.55 -16.72
CA LEU A 196 -12.94 8.03 -15.94
C LEU A 196 -13.14 8.90 -14.71
N GLN A 197 -14.35 9.37 -14.47
CA GLN A 197 -14.71 10.00 -13.20
C GLN A 197 -15.60 9.07 -12.39
N ILE A 198 -15.22 8.82 -11.14
CA ILE A 198 -15.95 7.90 -10.24
C ILE A 198 -17.29 8.50 -9.84
N THR A 199 -18.36 7.75 -10.05
CA THR A 199 -19.74 8.14 -9.71
C THR A 199 -20.34 7.29 -8.61
N GLN A 200 -19.83 6.07 -8.41
CA GLN A 200 -20.33 5.16 -7.38
C GLN A 200 -19.19 4.32 -6.81
N VAL A 201 -19.20 4.13 -5.50
CA VAL A 201 -18.23 3.30 -4.77
C VAL A 201 -18.99 2.33 -3.87
N SER A 202 -18.61 1.06 -3.94
CA SER A 202 -19.04 0.01 -3.02
C SER A 202 -17.81 -0.69 -2.40
N ALA A 203 -18.02 -1.66 -1.53
CA ALA A 203 -16.91 -2.27 -0.79
C ALA A 203 -15.85 -2.96 -1.66
N LYS A 204 -16.22 -3.50 -2.84
CA LYS A 204 -15.32 -4.26 -3.73
C LYS A 204 -15.29 -3.76 -5.16
N LEU A 205 -16.17 -2.85 -5.51
CA LEU A 205 -16.41 -2.40 -6.87
C LEU A 205 -16.66 -0.90 -6.88
N SER A 206 -16.05 -0.20 -7.80
CA SER A 206 -16.38 1.18 -8.12
C SER A 206 -16.81 1.28 -9.57
N SER A 207 -17.66 2.25 -9.87
CA SER A 207 -18.01 2.56 -11.24
C SER A 207 -17.95 4.06 -11.49
N GLY A 208 -17.68 4.41 -12.71
CA GLY A 208 -17.56 5.80 -13.11
C GLY A 208 -17.97 6.00 -14.56
N LYS A 209 -18.09 7.26 -14.91
CA LYS A 209 -18.43 7.69 -16.25
C LYS A 209 -17.17 8.00 -17.03
N ILE A 210 -17.04 7.42 -18.22
CA ILE A 210 -15.95 7.69 -19.14
C ILE A 210 -16.23 9.02 -19.83
N PHE A 211 -15.23 9.90 -19.82
CA PHE A 211 -15.24 11.18 -20.54
C PHE A 211 -13.90 11.36 -21.26
N GLN A 212 -13.83 12.24 -22.25
CA GLN A 212 -12.63 12.47 -23.07
C GLN A 212 -12.08 11.18 -23.71
N GLN A 213 -12.92 10.43 -24.41
CA GLN A 213 -12.45 9.30 -25.20
C GLN A 213 -11.62 9.78 -26.40
N SER A 214 -10.41 9.26 -26.52
CA SER A 214 -9.56 9.50 -27.70
C SER A 214 -9.84 8.50 -28.82
N TYR A 215 -10.50 7.35 -28.51
CA TYR A 215 -10.86 6.27 -29.43
C TYR A 215 -12.11 5.53 -28.93
N ASN A 216 -12.78 4.77 -29.81
CA ASN A 216 -13.84 3.86 -29.40
C ASN A 216 -13.24 2.72 -28.55
N LEU A 217 -13.60 2.66 -27.31
CA LEU A 217 -13.26 1.59 -26.36
C LEU A 217 -14.17 0.37 -26.54
#